data_6e1877649459f6655dea989df7cd2fd1
#
_entry.id   6e1877649459f6655dea989df7cd2fd1
#
_cell.length_a   1.000
_cell.length_b   1.000
_cell.length_c   1.000
_cell.angle_alpha   90.00
_cell.angle_beta   90.00
_cell.angle_gamma   90.00
#
_symmetry.space_group_name_H-M   'P 1'
#
loop_
_entity.id
_entity.type
_entity.pdbx_description
1 polymer ?
#
loop_
_entity_poly.entity_id
_entity_poly.type
_entity_poly.pdbx_seq_one_letter_code
_entity_poly.pdbx_strand_id
1 'polypeptide(L)'
;HMHRLKLYGSIVLYVLFLSITMTAAAVDAPGLILTEAEKKWVDIHPVIRVHNETDWPPFNYFENGRPRGLSIDYMNLVAAKLGIAVEYVTKPSWSDLLDMARRKELDVMLNIVKTEDRQQYLLYTAPYVKNPNVIVSSEKAVYQSIEELAGKIVAFPEGFFYEEVLTKSFPRIERLPVENTLASLKAVAFGRADAALGEAAVVHTLINKNMLAGLQISGEVKLGNPDLVNLRIGVRNDWPLLHSALMKAMAAVTPQEMNKLRQNWLA
;
A
#
# COMPACT_ATOMS: atom_id res chain seq x y z
N HIS A 1 26.85 59.30 59.21
CA HIS A 1 25.82 58.87 58.29
C HIS A 1 26.32 57.67 57.48
N MET A 2 25.77 56.48 57.85
CA MET A 2 26.10 55.20 57.25
C MET A 2 25.28 54.98 55.98
N HIS A 3 25.93 54.80 54.81
CA HIS A 3 25.30 54.27 53.61
C HIS A 3 25.51 52.78 53.55
N ARG A 4 24.40 52.05 53.65
CA ARG A 4 24.37 50.57 53.40
C ARG A 4 24.34 50.33 51.89
N LEU A 5 25.40 49.70 51.37
CA LEU A 5 25.41 49.12 50.02
C LEU A 5 24.60 47.79 50.06
N LYS A 6 23.54 47.71 49.29
CA LYS A 6 22.85 46.46 49.00
C LYS A 6 23.51 45.79 47.81
N LEU A 7 24.14 44.64 48.04
CA LEU A 7 24.57 43.73 46.97
C LEU A 7 23.35 42.98 46.48
N TYR A 8 22.98 43.15 45.24
CA TYR A 8 22.07 42.25 44.53
C TYR A 8 22.90 41.17 43.86
N GLY A 9 22.85 39.97 44.43
CA GLY A 9 23.41 38.79 43.78
C GLY A 9 22.46 38.30 42.68
N SER A 10 22.86 38.43 41.45
CA SER A 10 22.17 37.82 40.29
C SER A 10 22.51 36.33 40.29
N ILE A 11 21.52 35.50 40.61
CA ILE A 11 21.61 34.05 40.40
C ILE A 11 21.30 33.81 38.95
N VAL A 12 22.29 33.49 38.15
CA VAL A 12 22.13 33.01 36.76
C VAL A 12 21.82 31.54 36.83
N LEU A 13 20.57 31.22 36.60
CA LEU A 13 20.09 29.83 36.52
C LEU A 13 20.47 29.27 35.12
N TYR A 14 21.52 28.48 35.08
CA TYR A 14 21.85 27.71 33.91
C TYR A 14 20.84 26.54 33.77
N VAL A 15 19.86 26.70 32.90
CA VAL A 15 18.99 25.58 32.47
C VAL A 15 19.79 24.75 31.48
N LEU A 16 20.30 23.63 31.97
CA LEU A 16 20.89 22.60 31.07
C LEU A 16 19.76 21.93 30.31
N PHE A 17 19.60 22.27 29.04
CA PHE A 17 18.78 21.48 28.12
C PHE A 17 19.49 20.14 27.84
N LEU A 18 19.10 19.12 28.54
CA LEU A 18 19.46 17.73 28.21
C LEU A 18 18.65 17.34 26.97
N SER A 19 19.25 17.46 25.81
CA SER A 19 18.69 16.90 24.57
C SER A 19 18.76 15.38 24.69
N ILE A 20 17.65 14.75 25.09
CA ILE A 20 17.52 13.30 25.00
C ILE A 20 17.33 12.96 23.52
N THR A 21 18.42 12.66 22.84
CA THR A 21 18.35 11.97 21.56
C THR A 21 17.89 10.55 21.85
N MET A 22 16.60 10.28 21.67
CA MET A 22 16.12 8.91 21.59
C MET A 22 16.69 8.31 20.29
N THR A 23 17.81 7.62 20.39
CA THR A 23 18.19 6.62 19.39
C THR A 23 17.12 5.54 19.48
N ALA A 24 16.30 5.42 18.41
CA ALA A 24 15.44 4.27 18.27
C ALA A 24 16.36 3.04 18.20
N ALA A 25 16.44 2.29 19.29
CA ALA A 25 17.11 1.01 19.29
C ALA A 25 16.38 0.13 18.27
N ALA A 26 17.14 -0.41 17.27
CA ALA A 26 16.62 -1.42 16.38
C ALA A 26 16.04 -2.53 17.24
N VAL A 27 14.74 -2.84 17.07
CA VAL A 27 14.12 -3.97 17.76
C VAL A 27 14.77 -5.21 17.16
N ASP A 28 15.58 -5.93 17.95
CA ASP A 28 16.17 -7.20 17.57
C ASP A 28 15.05 -8.16 17.17
N ALA A 29 14.86 -8.34 15.86
CA ALA A 29 13.92 -9.32 15.33
C ALA A 29 14.62 -10.68 15.35
N PRO A 30 14.13 -11.68 16.12
CA PRO A 30 14.71 -13.00 16.12
C PRO A 30 14.73 -13.57 14.70
N GLY A 31 15.90 -14.05 14.24
CA GLY A 31 16.09 -14.65 12.92
C GLY A 31 16.39 -13.67 11.78
N LEU A 32 16.46 -12.37 12.02
CA LEU A 32 16.85 -11.39 11.01
C LEU A 32 18.37 -11.22 11.01
N ILE A 33 19.01 -11.78 9.98
CA ILE A 33 20.47 -11.68 9.77
C ILE A 33 20.73 -10.98 8.45
N LEU A 34 21.17 -9.74 8.50
CA LEU A 34 21.59 -8.98 7.33
C LEU A 34 23.08 -9.23 7.02
N THR A 35 23.41 -9.23 5.74
CA THR A 35 24.82 -9.21 5.31
C THR A 35 25.46 -7.86 5.64
N GLU A 36 26.79 -7.79 5.64
CA GLU A 36 27.50 -6.52 5.84
C GLU A 36 27.13 -5.48 4.78
N ALA A 37 26.94 -5.92 3.53
CA ALA A 37 26.48 -5.04 2.45
C ALA A 37 25.08 -4.48 2.69
N GLU A 38 24.15 -5.31 3.15
CA GLU A 38 22.79 -4.89 3.51
C GLU A 38 22.79 -3.92 4.69
N LYS A 39 23.55 -4.21 5.75
CA LYS A 39 23.70 -3.31 6.91
C LYS A 39 24.22 -1.93 6.50
N LYS A 40 25.27 -1.92 5.69
CA LYS A 40 25.87 -0.68 5.18
C LYS A 40 24.87 0.11 4.32
N TRP A 41 24.13 -0.59 3.47
CA TRP A 41 23.12 0.04 2.63
C TRP A 41 22.04 0.71 3.48
N VAL A 42 21.53 0.02 4.50
CA VAL A 42 20.54 0.54 5.44
C VAL A 42 21.06 1.77 6.19
N ASP A 43 22.30 1.73 6.64
CA ASP A 43 22.92 2.83 7.38
C ASP A 43 23.01 4.12 6.56
N ILE A 44 23.27 4.01 5.26
CA ILE A 44 23.37 5.17 4.37
C ILE A 44 22.06 5.57 3.70
N HIS A 45 20.98 4.77 3.90
CA HIS A 45 19.63 5.05 3.42
C HIS A 45 18.64 5.01 4.59
N PRO A 46 18.70 5.99 5.52
CA PRO A 46 17.89 5.96 6.74
C PRO A 46 16.40 6.17 6.51
N VAL A 47 16.02 6.67 5.33
CA VAL A 47 14.63 6.97 4.95
C VAL A 47 14.35 6.42 3.56
N ILE A 48 13.21 5.75 3.39
CA ILE A 48 12.69 5.31 2.09
C ILE A 48 11.33 5.95 1.82
N ARG A 49 11.07 6.20 0.53
CA ARG A 49 9.79 6.77 0.06
C ARG A 49 8.88 5.65 -0.40
N VAL A 50 7.71 5.58 0.23
CA VAL A 50 6.72 4.53 -0.02
C VAL A 50 5.41 5.16 -0.49
N HIS A 51 4.76 4.54 -1.49
CA HIS A 51 3.49 5.03 -1.99
C HIS A 51 2.37 4.89 -0.96
N ASN A 52 1.47 5.86 -0.96
CA ASN A 52 0.22 5.81 -0.22
C ASN A 52 -0.92 6.25 -1.13
N GLU A 53 -1.93 5.40 -1.26
CA GLU A 53 -3.16 5.74 -1.96
C GLU A 53 -4.09 6.54 -1.05
N THR A 54 -4.92 7.38 -1.65
CA THR A 54 -5.90 8.17 -0.90
C THR A 54 -7.05 7.32 -0.40
N ASP A 55 -7.50 6.34 -1.18
CA ASP A 55 -8.77 5.64 -0.92
C ASP A 55 -8.79 4.19 -1.41
N TRP A 56 -8.01 3.34 -0.77
CA TRP A 56 -8.01 1.89 -1.01
C TRP A 56 -8.08 1.11 0.31
N PRO A 57 -9.11 1.36 1.15
CA PRO A 57 -9.31 0.67 2.40
C PRO A 57 -9.73 -0.79 2.19
N PRO A 58 -9.38 -1.72 3.05
CA PRO A 58 -8.69 -1.55 4.33
C PRO A 58 -7.17 -1.63 4.26
N PHE A 59 -6.57 -1.63 3.05
CA PHE A 59 -5.13 -1.86 2.86
C PHE A 59 -4.29 -0.59 2.91
N ASN A 60 -4.72 0.45 2.17
CA ASN A 60 -3.89 1.62 1.92
C ASN A 60 -4.76 2.82 1.62
N TYR A 61 -4.87 3.75 2.55
CA TYR A 61 -5.68 4.96 2.40
C TYR A 61 -5.14 6.09 3.27
N PHE A 62 -5.76 7.25 3.16
CA PHE A 62 -5.37 8.44 3.90
C PHE A 62 -6.57 8.97 4.65
N GLU A 63 -6.46 9.10 5.97
CA GLU A 63 -7.55 9.56 6.83
C GLU A 63 -6.99 10.32 8.03
N ASN A 64 -7.65 11.41 8.40
CA ASN A 64 -7.25 12.24 9.53
C ASN A 64 -5.79 12.72 9.44
N GLY A 65 -5.34 13.08 8.24
CA GLY A 65 -4.02 13.63 8.01
C GLY A 65 -2.88 12.60 8.00
N ARG A 66 -3.19 11.29 7.91
CA ARG A 66 -2.13 10.25 7.94
C ARG A 66 -2.46 9.02 7.08
N PRO A 67 -1.43 8.32 6.62
CA PRO A 67 -1.57 7.01 5.99
C PRO A 67 -2.13 5.97 6.96
N ARG A 68 -3.05 5.14 6.48
CA ARG A 68 -3.68 4.07 7.25
C ARG A 68 -3.91 2.82 6.41
N GLY A 69 -4.06 1.70 7.07
CA GLY A 69 -4.42 0.43 6.48
C GLY A 69 -3.49 -0.71 6.87
N LEU A 70 -3.92 -1.93 6.50
CA LEU A 70 -3.14 -3.14 6.76
C LEU A 70 -1.74 -3.06 6.15
N SER A 71 -1.64 -2.59 4.91
CA SER A 71 -0.37 -2.53 4.20
C SER A 71 0.54 -1.44 4.75
N ILE A 72 -0.02 -0.36 5.27
CA ILE A 72 0.74 0.68 5.97
C ILE A 72 1.32 0.12 7.28
N ASP A 73 0.51 -0.55 8.09
CA ASP A 73 0.98 -1.16 9.33
C ASP A 73 2.02 -2.26 9.07
N TYR A 74 1.82 -3.06 8.01
CA TYR A 74 2.78 -4.08 7.60
C TYR A 74 4.12 -3.45 7.17
N MET A 75 4.08 -2.41 6.34
CA MET A 75 5.28 -1.71 5.89
C MET A 75 6.04 -1.09 7.08
N ASN A 76 5.32 -0.46 8.00
CA ASN A 76 5.91 0.11 9.21
C ASN A 76 6.58 -0.97 10.08
N LEU A 77 5.95 -2.14 10.21
CA LEU A 77 6.52 -3.27 10.95
C LEU A 77 7.82 -3.77 10.32
N VAL A 78 7.82 -3.97 9.01
CA VAL A 78 8.98 -4.46 8.26
C VAL A 78 10.13 -3.44 8.29
N ALA A 79 9.81 -2.15 8.07
CA ALA A 79 10.79 -1.07 8.12
C ALA A 79 11.41 -0.92 9.52
N ALA A 80 10.61 -1.07 10.57
CA ALA A 80 11.10 -1.04 11.96
C ALA A 80 12.09 -2.16 12.25
N LYS A 81 11.86 -3.36 11.69
CA LYS A 81 12.80 -4.49 11.81
C LYS A 81 14.15 -4.19 11.16
N LEU A 82 14.17 -3.35 10.13
CA LEU A 82 15.38 -2.91 9.44
C LEU A 82 16.00 -1.63 10.04
N GLY A 83 15.29 -0.93 10.92
CA GLY A 83 15.72 0.37 11.42
C GLY A 83 15.64 1.49 10.38
N ILE A 84 14.78 1.35 9.37
CA ILE A 84 14.56 2.35 8.31
C ILE A 84 13.28 3.15 8.63
N ALA A 85 13.35 4.48 8.47
CA ALA A 85 12.17 5.34 8.52
C ALA A 85 11.46 5.36 7.17
N VAL A 86 10.15 5.53 7.20
CA VAL A 86 9.31 5.58 5.99
C VAL A 86 8.72 6.98 5.82
N GLU A 87 8.92 7.54 4.63
CA GLU A 87 8.22 8.73 4.16
C GLU A 87 7.14 8.29 3.16
N TYR A 88 5.88 8.46 3.53
CA TYR A 88 4.78 8.13 2.65
C TYR A 88 4.47 9.27 1.69
N VAL A 89 4.31 8.94 0.41
CA VAL A 89 3.94 9.86 -0.65
C VAL A 89 2.51 9.55 -1.06
N THR A 90 1.59 10.45 -0.73
CA THR A 90 0.16 10.27 -0.96
C THR A 90 -0.28 10.96 -2.25
N LYS A 91 -0.90 10.20 -3.16
CA LYS A 91 -1.50 10.70 -4.40
C LYS A 91 -2.86 10.03 -4.61
N PRO A 92 -3.84 10.75 -5.20
CA PRO A 92 -5.16 10.20 -5.46
C PRO A 92 -5.21 9.20 -6.62
N SER A 93 -4.27 9.29 -7.56
CA SER A 93 -4.23 8.46 -8.76
C SER A 93 -3.15 7.39 -8.66
N TRP A 94 -3.57 6.13 -8.82
CA TRP A 94 -2.65 5.00 -8.92
C TRP A 94 -1.69 5.15 -10.12
N SER A 95 -2.20 5.63 -11.26
CA SER A 95 -1.40 5.87 -12.45
C SER A 95 -0.25 6.84 -12.19
N ASP A 96 -0.51 7.93 -11.45
CA ASP A 96 0.52 8.89 -11.06
C ASP A 96 1.59 8.24 -10.16
N LEU A 97 1.18 7.42 -9.23
CA LEU A 97 2.10 6.69 -8.34
C LEU A 97 2.98 5.71 -9.12
N LEU A 98 2.42 4.99 -10.09
CA LEU A 98 3.20 4.12 -10.98
C LEU A 98 4.22 4.91 -11.79
N ASP A 99 3.85 6.07 -12.33
CA ASP A 99 4.75 6.93 -13.07
C ASP A 99 5.91 7.44 -12.19
N MET A 100 5.61 7.80 -10.94
CA MET A 100 6.64 8.15 -9.96
C MET A 100 7.59 6.99 -9.69
N ALA A 101 7.08 5.76 -9.61
CA ALA A 101 7.91 4.57 -9.44
C ALA A 101 8.83 4.34 -10.65
N ARG A 102 8.31 4.51 -11.88
CA ARG A 102 9.11 4.40 -13.10
C ARG A 102 10.24 5.44 -13.13
N ARG A 103 9.97 6.66 -12.66
CA ARG A 103 10.96 7.75 -12.58
C ARG A 103 11.87 7.68 -11.36
N LYS A 104 11.72 6.64 -10.51
CA LYS A 104 12.48 6.47 -9.27
C LYS A 104 12.29 7.61 -8.26
N GLU A 105 11.12 8.22 -8.29
CA GLU A 105 10.65 9.20 -7.31
C GLU A 105 9.99 8.52 -6.10
N LEU A 106 9.64 7.23 -6.25
CA LEU A 106 9.26 6.30 -5.19
C LEU A 106 10.27 5.17 -5.12
N ASP A 107 10.57 4.71 -3.92
CA ASP A 107 11.52 3.61 -3.69
C ASP A 107 10.79 2.27 -3.54
N VAL A 108 9.60 2.30 -2.97
CA VAL A 108 8.80 1.12 -2.65
C VAL A 108 7.33 1.37 -2.98
N MET A 109 6.69 0.36 -3.55
CA MET A 109 5.25 0.32 -3.77
C MET A 109 4.63 -0.85 -3.01
N LEU A 110 3.51 -0.59 -2.34
CA LEU A 110 2.72 -1.60 -1.63
C LEU A 110 1.65 -2.19 -2.56
N ASN A 111 1.11 -3.35 -2.19
CA ASN A 111 -0.04 -3.96 -2.85
C ASN A 111 0.18 -4.24 -4.33
N ILE A 112 1.40 -4.58 -4.70
CA ILE A 112 1.77 -4.82 -6.09
C ILE A 112 1.40 -6.23 -6.51
N VAL A 113 0.56 -6.31 -7.53
CA VAL A 113 0.33 -7.54 -8.29
C VAL A 113 1.42 -7.65 -9.36
N LYS A 114 2.00 -8.83 -9.48
CA LYS A 114 3.11 -9.09 -10.39
C LYS A 114 2.64 -9.10 -11.84
N THR A 115 3.22 -8.25 -12.69
CA THR A 115 3.01 -8.23 -14.14
C THR A 115 4.34 -8.10 -14.87
N GLU A 116 4.38 -8.50 -16.16
CA GLU A 116 5.57 -8.34 -16.97
C GLU A 116 5.98 -6.87 -17.17
N ASP A 117 5.01 -6.00 -17.37
CA ASP A 117 5.26 -4.56 -17.56
C ASP A 117 5.97 -3.96 -16.35
N ARG A 118 5.51 -4.27 -15.17
CA ARG A 118 6.08 -3.76 -13.91
C ARG A 118 7.46 -4.33 -13.59
N GLN A 119 7.81 -5.51 -14.13
CA GLN A 119 9.14 -6.10 -13.97
C GLN A 119 10.25 -5.25 -14.60
N GLN A 120 9.92 -4.37 -15.51
CA GLN A 120 10.89 -3.48 -16.14
C GLN A 120 11.47 -2.44 -15.18
N TYR A 121 10.76 -2.11 -14.11
CA TYR A 121 11.18 -1.09 -13.15
C TYR A 121 11.08 -1.49 -11.68
N LEU A 122 10.46 -2.63 -11.35
CA LEU A 122 10.30 -3.13 -9.98
C LEU A 122 10.88 -4.53 -9.80
N LEU A 123 11.50 -4.73 -8.64
CA LEU A 123 11.78 -6.05 -8.07
C LEU A 123 10.62 -6.41 -7.14
N TYR A 124 10.14 -7.64 -7.23
CA TYR A 124 9.04 -8.11 -6.38
C TYR A 124 9.55 -8.88 -5.17
N THR A 125 8.89 -8.68 -4.04
CA THR A 125 9.07 -9.51 -2.85
C THR A 125 8.16 -10.75 -2.90
N ALA A 126 8.26 -11.61 -1.90
CA ALA A 126 7.23 -12.60 -1.60
C ALA A 126 5.89 -11.91 -1.29
N PRO A 127 4.74 -12.56 -1.51
CA PRO A 127 3.45 -12.00 -1.15
C PRO A 127 3.27 -11.94 0.37
N TYR A 128 2.51 -10.96 0.86
CA TYR A 128 2.21 -10.81 2.28
C TYR A 128 0.71 -10.91 2.59
N VAL A 129 -0.16 -10.74 1.59
CA VAL A 129 -1.60 -10.87 1.73
C VAL A 129 -2.24 -11.29 0.41
N LYS A 130 -3.36 -12.01 0.49
CA LYS A 130 -4.19 -12.35 -0.67
C LYS A 130 -5.40 -11.45 -0.72
N ASN A 131 -5.77 -11.05 -1.94
CA ASN A 131 -6.92 -10.18 -2.18
C ASN A 131 -7.70 -10.69 -3.40
N PRO A 132 -8.76 -11.48 -3.18
CA PRO A 132 -9.53 -12.08 -4.27
C PRO A 132 -10.17 -11.03 -5.16
N ASN A 133 -10.17 -11.29 -6.47
CA ASN A 133 -10.81 -10.44 -7.47
C ASN A 133 -12.29 -10.79 -7.57
N VAL A 134 -13.13 -9.78 -7.73
CA VAL A 134 -14.58 -9.90 -7.85
C VAL A 134 -15.13 -9.01 -8.96
N ILE A 135 -16.33 -9.33 -9.41
CA ILE A 135 -17.12 -8.47 -10.30
C ILE A 135 -18.17 -7.76 -9.47
N VAL A 136 -18.26 -6.45 -9.65
CA VAL A 136 -19.34 -5.65 -9.09
C VAL A 136 -20.27 -5.24 -10.23
N SER A 137 -21.57 -5.42 -10.02
CA SER A 137 -22.60 -5.08 -11.01
C SER A 137 -23.84 -4.53 -10.32
N SER A 138 -24.77 -4.01 -11.13
CA SER A 138 -26.10 -3.71 -10.64
C SER A 138 -26.81 -4.98 -10.18
N GLU A 139 -27.66 -4.91 -9.16
CA GLU A 139 -28.51 -6.01 -8.71
C GLU A 139 -29.40 -6.58 -9.82
N LYS A 140 -29.63 -5.82 -10.90
CA LYS A 140 -30.44 -6.24 -12.05
C LYS A 140 -29.69 -7.06 -13.08
N ALA A 141 -28.36 -7.10 -13.03
CA ALA A 141 -27.50 -7.79 -13.99
C ALA A 141 -26.37 -8.51 -13.28
N VAL A 142 -26.53 -9.80 -13.05
CA VAL A 142 -25.60 -10.65 -12.29
C VAL A 142 -24.60 -11.29 -13.25
N TYR A 143 -23.31 -11.14 -12.95
CA TYR A 143 -22.21 -11.79 -13.66
C TYR A 143 -21.43 -12.69 -12.70
N GLN A 144 -21.17 -13.94 -13.07
CA GLN A 144 -20.48 -14.92 -12.25
C GLN A 144 -19.04 -15.19 -12.70
N SER A 145 -18.74 -14.85 -13.97
CA SER A 145 -17.41 -15.07 -14.54
C SER A 145 -16.99 -13.92 -15.44
N ILE A 146 -15.69 -13.78 -15.64
CA ILE A 146 -15.13 -12.74 -16.52
C ILE A 146 -15.58 -12.94 -17.99
N GLU A 147 -15.79 -14.17 -18.43
CA GLU A 147 -16.24 -14.49 -19.78
C GLU A 147 -17.62 -13.91 -20.10
N GLU A 148 -18.49 -13.80 -19.11
CA GLU A 148 -19.83 -13.21 -19.28
C GLU A 148 -19.80 -11.71 -19.56
N LEU A 149 -18.65 -11.06 -19.35
CA LEU A 149 -18.49 -9.62 -19.60
C LEU A 149 -18.11 -9.29 -21.05
N ALA A 150 -18.00 -10.25 -21.94
CA ALA A 150 -17.72 -10.00 -23.35
C ALA A 150 -18.77 -9.06 -23.95
N GLY A 151 -18.33 -7.97 -24.59
CA GLY A 151 -19.20 -6.93 -25.12
C GLY A 151 -19.75 -5.95 -24.11
N LYS A 152 -19.43 -6.12 -22.83
CA LYS A 152 -19.87 -5.23 -21.76
C LYS A 152 -18.81 -4.16 -21.45
N ILE A 153 -19.26 -3.03 -20.89
CA ILE A 153 -18.38 -1.95 -20.42
C ILE A 153 -17.97 -2.26 -18.98
N VAL A 154 -16.67 -2.39 -18.76
CA VAL A 154 -16.10 -2.74 -17.44
C VAL A 154 -15.17 -1.65 -16.96
N ALA A 155 -15.49 -1.09 -15.79
CA ALA A 155 -14.68 -0.07 -15.14
C ALA A 155 -13.61 -0.69 -14.22
N PHE A 156 -12.46 -0.04 -14.17
CA PHE A 156 -11.36 -0.37 -13.26
C PHE A 156 -10.42 0.84 -13.13
N PRO A 157 -9.62 0.91 -12.07
CA PRO A 157 -8.66 2.00 -11.93
C PRO A 157 -7.58 1.96 -13.02
N GLU A 158 -7.32 3.11 -13.64
CA GLU A 158 -6.27 3.26 -14.64
C GLU A 158 -4.91 2.80 -14.08
N GLY A 159 -4.21 1.98 -14.84
CA GLY A 159 -2.91 1.43 -14.46
C GLY A 159 -2.97 0.20 -13.54
N PHE A 160 -4.13 -0.23 -13.09
CA PHE A 160 -4.28 -1.51 -12.40
C PHE A 160 -3.99 -2.67 -13.35
N PHE A 161 -3.55 -3.79 -12.80
CA PHE A 161 -3.22 -4.98 -13.59
C PHE A 161 -4.38 -5.51 -14.44
N TYR A 162 -5.61 -5.10 -14.16
CA TYR A 162 -6.78 -5.44 -14.98
C TYR A 162 -6.62 -5.02 -16.45
N GLU A 163 -6.02 -3.87 -16.71
CA GLU A 163 -5.76 -3.40 -18.07
C GLU A 163 -4.98 -4.43 -18.89
N GLU A 164 -3.88 -4.91 -18.33
CA GLU A 164 -3.03 -5.90 -18.97
C GLU A 164 -3.75 -7.25 -19.18
N VAL A 165 -4.45 -7.72 -18.14
CA VAL A 165 -5.22 -8.96 -18.18
C VAL A 165 -6.32 -8.92 -19.25
N LEU A 166 -7.11 -7.84 -19.28
CA LEU A 166 -8.20 -7.69 -20.22
C LEU A 166 -7.69 -7.56 -21.66
N THR A 167 -6.63 -6.80 -21.87
CA THR A 167 -6.01 -6.63 -23.18
C THR A 167 -5.48 -7.95 -23.75
N LYS A 168 -4.84 -8.76 -22.93
CA LYS A 168 -4.22 -10.03 -23.37
C LYS A 168 -5.22 -11.17 -23.48
N SER A 169 -6.14 -11.30 -22.54
CA SER A 169 -6.95 -12.52 -22.37
C SER A 169 -8.44 -12.33 -22.63
N PHE A 170 -8.95 -11.10 -22.53
CA PHE A 170 -10.38 -10.80 -22.66
C PHE A 170 -10.62 -9.55 -23.53
N PRO A 171 -10.12 -9.53 -24.78
CA PRO A 171 -10.12 -8.32 -25.60
C PRO A 171 -11.51 -7.86 -26.06
N ARG A 172 -12.54 -8.70 -25.92
CA ARG A 172 -13.93 -8.35 -26.25
C ARG A 172 -14.63 -7.52 -25.19
N ILE A 173 -14.03 -7.38 -24.01
CA ILE A 173 -14.53 -6.51 -22.94
C ILE A 173 -14.19 -5.06 -23.30
N GLU A 174 -15.20 -4.19 -23.27
CA GLU A 174 -15.00 -2.75 -23.44
C GLU A 174 -14.49 -2.15 -22.11
N ARG A 175 -13.31 -1.54 -22.16
CA ARG A 175 -12.62 -1.05 -20.96
C ARG A 175 -12.98 0.40 -20.69
N LEU A 176 -13.28 0.69 -19.42
CA LEU A 176 -13.50 2.04 -18.90
C LEU A 176 -12.52 2.31 -17.74
N PRO A 177 -11.28 2.74 -18.05
CA PRO A 177 -10.35 3.12 -16.99
C PRO A 177 -10.83 4.40 -16.28
N VAL A 178 -10.74 4.40 -14.96
CA VAL A 178 -11.17 5.51 -14.10
C VAL A 178 -10.07 5.80 -13.07
N GLU A 179 -10.25 6.86 -12.27
CA GLU A 179 -9.19 7.32 -11.35
C GLU A 179 -8.85 6.31 -10.24
N ASN A 180 -9.87 5.68 -9.62
CA ASN A 180 -9.69 4.78 -8.48
C ASN A 180 -10.83 3.78 -8.38
N THR A 181 -10.78 2.87 -7.40
CA THR A 181 -11.81 1.84 -7.20
C THR A 181 -13.16 2.44 -6.88
N LEU A 182 -13.23 3.49 -6.06
CA LEU A 182 -14.50 4.15 -5.77
C LEU A 182 -15.16 4.72 -7.04
N ALA A 183 -14.39 5.33 -7.92
CA ALA A 183 -14.88 5.80 -9.21
C ALA A 183 -15.40 4.66 -10.08
N SER A 184 -14.78 3.47 -10.04
CA SER A 184 -15.28 2.26 -10.71
C SER A 184 -16.67 1.86 -10.20
N LEU A 185 -16.85 1.83 -8.89
CA LEU A 185 -18.12 1.48 -8.26
C LEU A 185 -19.22 2.50 -8.59
N LYS A 186 -18.89 3.77 -8.57
CA LYS A 186 -19.81 4.85 -8.96
C LYS A 186 -20.20 4.77 -10.45
N ALA A 187 -19.28 4.38 -11.32
CA ALA A 187 -19.57 4.18 -12.73
C ALA A 187 -20.67 3.12 -12.93
N VAL A 188 -20.63 2.03 -12.17
CA VAL A 188 -21.68 1.01 -12.18
C VAL A 188 -22.98 1.54 -11.55
N ALA A 189 -22.90 2.17 -10.39
CA ALA A 189 -24.06 2.69 -9.66
C ALA A 189 -24.84 3.72 -10.49
N PHE A 190 -24.15 4.53 -11.30
CA PHE A 190 -24.75 5.56 -12.15
C PHE A 190 -25.02 5.11 -13.60
N GLY A 191 -24.81 3.83 -13.91
CA GLY A 191 -25.13 3.27 -15.23
C GLY A 191 -24.15 3.60 -16.34
N ARG A 192 -22.95 4.10 -16.05
CA ARG A 192 -21.89 4.36 -17.04
C ARG A 192 -21.07 3.12 -17.41
N ALA A 193 -21.06 2.13 -16.55
CA ALA A 193 -20.44 0.83 -16.77
C ALA A 193 -21.44 -0.28 -16.45
N ASP A 194 -21.35 -1.41 -17.15
CA ASP A 194 -22.14 -2.61 -16.85
C ASP A 194 -21.62 -3.33 -15.62
N ALA A 195 -20.32 -3.29 -15.42
CA ALA A 195 -19.65 -3.91 -14.29
C ALA A 195 -18.35 -3.18 -13.93
N ALA A 196 -17.81 -3.50 -12.77
CA ALA A 196 -16.48 -3.11 -12.35
C ALA A 196 -15.71 -4.35 -11.88
N LEU A 197 -14.41 -4.35 -12.10
CA LEU A 197 -13.48 -5.29 -11.47
C LEU A 197 -12.87 -4.63 -10.23
N GLY A 198 -12.78 -5.39 -9.18
CA GLY A 198 -12.18 -4.93 -7.93
C GLY A 198 -11.79 -6.11 -7.04
N GLU A 199 -11.24 -5.78 -5.90
CA GLU A 199 -10.80 -6.75 -4.90
C GLU A 199 -11.86 -6.80 -3.78
N ALA A 200 -12.19 -8.00 -3.34
CA ALA A 200 -13.32 -8.25 -2.45
C ALA A 200 -13.32 -7.35 -1.20
N ALA A 201 -12.21 -7.31 -0.48
CA ALA A 201 -12.13 -6.53 0.77
C ALA A 201 -12.28 -5.02 0.54
N VAL A 202 -11.67 -4.50 -0.52
CA VAL A 202 -11.76 -3.06 -0.87
C VAL A 202 -13.16 -2.70 -1.31
N VAL A 203 -13.75 -3.49 -2.18
CA VAL A 203 -15.11 -3.27 -2.70
C VAL A 203 -16.14 -3.26 -1.57
N HIS A 204 -16.12 -4.26 -0.71
CA HIS A 204 -17.03 -4.32 0.45
C HIS A 204 -16.87 -3.10 1.35
N THR A 205 -15.63 -2.71 1.65
CA THR A 205 -15.35 -1.56 2.52
C THR A 205 -15.85 -0.25 1.90
N LEU A 206 -15.58 -0.03 0.61
CA LEU A 206 -15.99 1.20 -0.09
C LEU A 206 -17.51 1.32 -0.26
N ILE A 207 -18.18 0.21 -0.56
CA ILE A 207 -19.64 0.19 -0.66
C ILE A 207 -20.27 0.58 0.67
N ASN A 208 -19.80 0.00 1.77
CA ASN A 208 -20.31 0.30 3.10
C ASN A 208 -19.99 1.73 3.55
N LYS A 209 -18.75 2.15 3.39
CA LYS A 209 -18.28 3.49 3.78
C LYS A 209 -19.01 4.61 3.04
N ASN A 210 -19.30 4.40 1.75
CA ASN A 210 -19.93 5.40 0.89
C ASN A 210 -21.44 5.19 0.73
N MET A 211 -22.02 4.23 1.42
CA MET A 211 -23.45 3.90 1.37
C MET A 211 -23.97 3.74 -0.07
N LEU A 212 -23.20 3.05 -0.92
CA LEU A 212 -23.60 2.79 -2.29
C LEU A 212 -24.69 1.72 -2.33
N ALA A 213 -25.81 2.04 -2.94
CA ALA A 213 -26.95 1.15 -3.06
C ALA A 213 -27.07 0.54 -4.45
N GLY A 214 -27.79 -0.58 -4.55
CA GLY A 214 -28.13 -1.22 -5.83
C GLY A 214 -26.97 -1.98 -6.49
N LEU A 215 -25.89 -2.21 -5.77
CA LEU A 215 -24.73 -2.97 -6.23
C LEU A 215 -24.72 -4.37 -5.64
N GLN A 216 -24.24 -5.33 -6.43
CA GLN A 216 -23.98 -6.67 -5.95
C GLN A 216 -22.56 -7.09 -6.29
N ILE A 217 -21.99 -7.95 -5.46
CA ILE A 217 -20.63 -8.44 -5.57
C ILE A 217 -20.68 -9.92 -5.88
N SER A 218 -19.98 -10.36 -6.92
CA SER A 218 -19.84 -11.77 -7.26
C SER A 218 -19.01 -12.53 -6.21
N GLY A 219 -18.95 -13.85 -6.31
CA GLY A 219 -17.88 -14.63 -5.72
C GLY A 219 -16.53 -14.29 -6.36
N GLU A 220 -15.48 -14.95 -5.89
CA GLU A 220 -14.14 -14.80 -6.49
C GLU A 220 -14.17 -15.20 -7.98
N VAL A 221 -13.61 -14.35 -8.82
CA VAL A 221 -13.48 -14.62 -10.25
C VAL A 221 -12.05 -14.97 -10.61
N LYS A 222 -11.89 -15.94 -11.51
CA LYS A 222 -10.59 -16.35 -12.03
C LYS A 222 -10.24 -15.54 -13.26
N LEU A 223 -9.04 -14.96 -13.26
CA LEU A 223 -8.53 -14.13 -14.35
C LEU A 223 -7.42 -14.83 -15.16
N GLY A 224 -7.26 -16.13 -14.98
CA GLY A 224 -6.29 -16.97 -15.69
C GLY A 224 -5.05 -17.28 -14.85
N ASN A 225 -4.35 -16.28 -14.37
CA ASN A 225 -3.14 -16.45 -13.57
C ASN A 225 -3.50 -16.45 -12.06
N PRO A 226 -3.27 -17.57 -11.32
CA PRO A 226 -3.59 -17.63 -9.90
C PRO A 226 -2.77 -16.69 -9.01
N ASP A 227 -1.64 -16.17 -9.49
CA ASP A 227 -0.81 -15.20 -8.73
C ASP A 227 -1.44 -13.80 -8.68
N LEU A 228 -2.47 -13.52 -9.45
CA LEU A 228 -3.11 -12.19 -9.49
C LEU A 228 -3.85 -11.82 -8.21
N VAL A 229 -4.02 -12.72 -7.27
CA VAL A 229 -4.57 -12.45 -5.94
C VAL A 229 -3.49 -12.11 -4.90
N ASN A 230 -2.23 -12.31 -5.22
CA ASN A 230 -1.11 -12.10 -4.30
C ASN A 230 -0.64 -10.65 -4.33
N LEU A 231 -0.67 -9.99 -3.18
CA LEU A 231 -0.13 -8.65 -3.03
C LEU A 231 1.30 -8.72 -2.50
N ARG A 232 2.19 -8.03 -3.19
CA ARG A 232 3.63 -7.99 -2.92
C ARG A 232 4.07 -6.56 -2.65
N ILE A 233 5.26 -6.42 -2.11
CA ILE A 233 5.98 -5.15 -2.11
C ILE A 233 6.83 -5.11 -3.38
N GLY A 234 6.77 -3.99 -4.10
CA GLY A 234 7.65 -3.69 -5.22
C GLY A 234 8.74 -2.74 -4.78
N VAL A 235 9.98 -3.02 -5.15
CA VAL A 235 11.16 -2.22 -4.85
C VAL A 235 11.76 -1.73 -6.16
N ARG A 236 12.17 -0.45 -6.24
CA ARG A 236 12.86 0.07 -7.41
C ARG A 236 14.01 -0.87 -7.79
N ASN A 237 14.13 -1.17 -9.09
CA ASN A 237 15.01 -2.25 -9.56
C ASN A 237 16.50 -1.95 -9.44
N ASP A 238 16.88 -0.70 -9.21
CA ASP A 238 18.28 -0.30 -9.00
C ASP A 238 18.71 -0.37 -7.52
N TRP A 239 17.83 -0.86 -6.63
CA TRP A 239 18.11 -1.05 -5.20
C TRP A 239 17.97 -2.52 -4.75
N PRO A 240 18.80 -3.43 -5.31
CA PRO A 240 18.70 -4.86 -4.98
C PRO A 240 19.00 -5.17 -3.50
N LEU A 241 19.83 -4.36 -2.84
CA LEU A 241 20.12 -4.56 -1.41
C LEU A 241 18.92 -4.20 -0.53
N LEU A 242 18.13 -3.19 -0.89
CA LEU A 242 16.86 -2.94 -0.21
C LEU A 242 15.91 -4.11 -0.41
N HIS A 243 15.78 -4.62 -1.63
CA HIS A 243 14.94 -5.77 -1.93
C HIS A 243 15.31 -6.98 -1.06
N SER A 244 16.59 -7.35 -1.01
CA SER A 244 17.03 -8.52 -0.22
C SER A 244 16.83 -8.29 1.29
N ALA A 245 17.11 -7.09 1.80
CA ALA A 245 16.88 -6.74 3.21
C ALA A 245 15.38 -6.80 3.56
N LEU A 246 14.51 -6.26 2.70
CA LEU A 246 13.06 -6.34 2.89
C LEU A 246 12.55 -7.78 2.87
N MET A 247 13.03 -8.62 1.96
CA MET A 247 12.68 -10.04 1.92
C MET A 247 13.00 -10.75 3.25
N LYS A 248 14.16 -10.46 3.82
CA LYS A 248 14.57 -11.01 5.13
C LYS A 248 13.71 -10.50 6.27
N ALA A 249 13.43 -9.19 6.29
CA ALA A 249 12.56 -8.59 7.30
C ALA A 249 11.12 -9.12 7.22
N MET A 250 10.60 -9.33 6.01
CA MET A 250 9.29 -9.95 5.80
C MET A 250 9.25 -11.40 6.29
N ALA A 251 10.31 -12.17 6.05
CA ALA A 251 10.42 -13.54 6.57
C ALA A 251 10.51 -13.59 8.09
N ALA A 252 10.96 -12.51 8.74
CA ALA A 252 11.03 -12.39 10.20
C ALA A 252 9.71 -11.94 10.85
N VAL A 253 8.68 -11.59 10.07
CA VAL A 253 7.34 -11.30 10.60
C VAL A 253 6.76 -12.60 11.16
N THR A 254 6.39 -12.58 12.44
CA THR A 254 5.86 -13.76 13.10
C THR A 254 4.38 -14.00 12.74
N PRO A 255 3.88 -15.26 12.87
CA PRO A 255 2.45 -15.53 12.72
C PRO A 255 1.57 -14.70 13.65
N GLN A 256 2.02 -14.41 14.86
CA GLN A 256 1.31 -13.59 15.84
C GLN A 256 1.19 -12.14 15.37
N GLU A 257 2.27 -11.56 14.87
CA GLU A 257 2.28 -10.22 14.30
C GLU A 257 1.33 -10.13 13.11
N MET A 258 1.37 -11.10 12.19
CA MET A 258 0.50 -11.14 11.02
C MET A 258 -0.98 -11.33 11.40
N ASN A 259 -1.27 -12.19 12.37
CA ASN A 259 -2.64 -12.39 12.86
C ASN A 259 -3.22 -11.12 13.46
N LYS A 260 -2.43 -10.37 14.21
CA LYS A 260 -2.84 -9.08 14.78
C LYS A 260 -3.23 -8.08 13.69
N LEU A 261 -2.46 -7.99 12.63
CA LEU A 261 -2.77 -7.14 11.48
C LEU A 261 -4.09 -7.55 10.81
N ARG A 262 -4.30 -8.85 10.59
CA ARG A 262 -5.55 -9.37 10.02
C ARG A 262 -6.75 -9.08 10.91
N GLN A 263 -6.62 -9.26 12.20
CA GLN A 263 -7.69 -8.96 13.18
C GLN A 263 -8.05 -7.48 13.17
N ASN A 264 -7.06 -6.60 13.06
CA ASN A 264 -7.29 -5.16 13.07
C ASN A 264 -7.96 -4.65 11.79
N TRP A 265 -7.73 -5.31 10.64
CA TRP A 265 -8.11 -4.77 9.35
C TRP A 265 -9.08 -5.63 8.52
N LEU A 266 -9.08 -6.95 8.70
CA LEU A 266 -9.84 -7.90 7.87
C LEU A 266 -10.89 -8.69 8.66
N ALA A 267 -11.10 -8.39 9.91
CA ALA A 267 -12.09 -9.07 10.74
C ALA A 267 -13.52 -8.52 10.50
#